data_6e2c4c28a9c1101e566010246fd89a3c
#
_entry.id   6e2c4c28a9c1101e566010246fd89a3c
#
_cell.length_a   1.000
_cell.length_b   1.000
_cell.length_c   1.000
_cell.angle_alpha   90.00
_cell.angle_beta   90.00
_cell.angle_gamma   90.00
#
_symmetry.space_group_name_H-M   'P 1'
#
loop_
_entity.id
_entity.type
_entity.pdbx_description
1 polymer ?
#
loop_
_entity_poly.entity_id
_entity_poly.type
_entity_poly.pdbx_seq_one_letter_code
_entity_poly.pdbx_strand_id
1 'polypeptide(L)'
;MTGFPIYRPRRLRATENLRSLIRETSLSVKDLIFPLFVVPGENVKNEIETLKNNYQWSVDRVMEAVDEAMDLGIPAVLLFGLPSYKDEEGSSAWDDNEPVQRASKAIKAKYPEMVVITDACFCEYTTHGHCGILTPDCASVDNDKTLPNLAKLAVSQARCGADIIAPSNMMDGYVATMRKALDDAGYTNTAIMAYSAKFASAYYGPFRAAADSAPGKGDRKGYQMDPGNSDEAMREIALDIEEGADIVMVKPALAYQDVTRRAHETFNRPLCVYNVSGEYAMVKAAAEKGWIDEKRIVMETMLSFKRAGAKMIITYHALDVARWLKEQ
;
A
#
# COMPACT_ATOMS: atom_id res chain seq x y z
N MET A 1 0.20 42.73 23.19
CA MET A 1 1.40 42.58 22.36
C MET A 1 2.38 41.68 23.08
N THR A 2 2.68 40.53 22.52
CA THR A 2 3.76 39.68 23.01
C THR A 2 5.05 40.46 22.84
N GLY A 3 5.75 40.74 23.95
CA GLY A 3 6.92 41.59 23.98
C GLY A 3 8.04 41.08 23.07
N PHE A 4 8.13 41.57 21.86
CA PHE A 4 9.32 41.44 21.03
C PHE A 4 10.40 42.35 21.63
N PRO A 5 11.60 41.83 21.94
CA PRO A 5 12.22 40.55 21.61
C PRO A 5 12.19 39.48 22.70
N ILE A 6 11.25 39.49 23.64
CA ILE A 6 11.21 38.53 24.79
C ILE A 6 11.03 37.10 24.31
N TYR A 7 10.08 36.87 23.37
CA TYR A 7 9.82 35.56 22.79
C TYR A 7 10.61 35.41 21.47
N ARG A 8 11.54 34.43 21.45
CA ARG A 8 12.43 34.19 20.31
C ARG A 8 12.47 32.70 19.96
N PRO A 9 11.61 32.19 19.06
CA PRO A 9 11.59 30.78 18.67
C PRO A 9 12.91 30.27 18.08
N ARG A 10 13.75 31.18 17.49
CA ARG A 10 15.08 30.82 16.94
C ARG A 10 16.04 30.25 17.98
N ARG A 11 15.83 30.52 19.28
CA ARG A 11 16.66 29.98 20.36
C ARG A 11 16.72 28.46 20.32
N LEU A 12 15.59 27.80 20.00
CA LEU A 12 15.47 26.34 19.92
C LEU A 12 16.02 25.73 18.61
N ARG A 13 16.51 26.56 17.68
CA ARG A 13 17.06 26.13 16.39
C ARG A 13 18.57 26.28 16.29
N ALA A 14 19.24 26.78 17.34
CA ALA A 14 20.61 27.25 17.29
C ALA A 14 21.64 26.15 16.98
N THR A 15 21.45 24.94 17.47
CA THR A 15 22.35 23.81 17.24
C THR A 15 21.59 22.56 16.81
N GLU A 16 22.29 21.59 16.18
CA GLU A 16 21.70 20.30 15.79
C GLU A 16 21.19 19.54 17.02
N ASN A 17 21.97 19.45 18.07
CA ASN A 17 21.57 18.76 19.30
C ASN A 17 20.31 19.36 19.91
N LEU A 18 20.19 20.70 19.89
CA LEU A 18 19.00 21.36 20.39
C LEU A 18 17.78 21.08 19.51
N ARG A 19 17.94 21.10 18.18
CA ARG A 19 16.87 20.72 17.24
C ARG A 19 16.44 19.29 17.41
N SER A 20 17.37 18.35 17.59
CA SER A 20 17.05 16.93 17.78
C SER A 20 16.34 16.67 19.12
N LEU A 21 16.74 17.41 20.18
CA LEU A 21 16.11 17.28 21.50
C LEU A 21 14.62 17.65 21.52
N ILE A 22 14.22 18.62 20.68
CA ILE A 22 12.83 19.11 20.64
C ILE A 22 12.04 18.54 19.46
N ARG A 23 12.62 17.60 18.71
CA ARG A 23 11.97 17.00 17.54
C ARG A 23 10.72 16.24 17.95
N GLU A 24 9.56 16.63 17.41
CA GLU A 24 8.24 16.06 17.75
C GLU A 24 7.94 14.78 16.96
N THR A 25 8.53 14.61 15.77
CA THR A 25 8.24 13.51 14.86
C THR A 25 9.52 12.78 14.51
N SER A 26 9.51 11.46 14.58
CA SER A 26 10.59 10.58 14.18
C SER A 26 10.14 9.58 13.11
N LEU A 27 11.08 9.15 12.29
CA LEU A 27 10.92 8.08 11.31
C LEU A 27 11.81 6.92 11.72
N SER A 28 11.26 5.71 11.66
CA SER A 28 11.96 4.46 11.96
C SER A 28 11.82 3.49 10.79
N VAL A 29 12.79 2.60 10.62
CA VAL A 29 12.68 1.48 9.68
C VAL A 29 11.45 0.61 9.97
N LYS A 30 11.00 0.57 11.23
CA LYS A 30 9.79 -0.16 11.67
C LYS A 30 8.48 0.46 11.18
N ASP A 31 8.52 1.65 10.59
CA ASP A 31 7.36 2.30 10.00
C ASP A 31 7.15 1.91 8.53
N LEU A 32 8.13 1.22 7.90
CA LEU A 32 8.16 0.95 6.47
C LEU A 32 7.52 -0.39 6.10
N ILE A 33 6.78 -0.39 4.99
CA ILE A 33 6.25 -1.59 4.31
C ILE A 33 6.80 -1.56 2.88
N PHE A 34 7.45 -2.65 2.46
CA PHE A 34 8.08 -2.75 1.14
C PHE A 34 7.15 -3.46 0.14
N PRO A 35 6.66 -2.78 -0.91
CA PRO A 35 5.82 -3.38 -1.94
C PRO A 35 6.66 -4.18 -2.94
N LEU A 36 6.20 -5.39 -3.28
CA LEU A 36 6.84 -6.34 -4.20
C LEU A 36 5.85 -6.83 -5.24
N PHE A 37 6.30 -6.99 -6.48
CA PHE A 37 5.52 -7.58 -7.57
C PHE A 37 5.99 -9.01 -7.83
N VAL A 38 5.10 -9.98 -7.72
CA VAL A 38 5.39 -11.40 -7.96
C VAL A 38 4.71 -11.87 -9.23
N VAL A 39 5.46 -12.61 -10.05
CA VAL A 39 5.06 -13.05 -11.39
C VAL A 39 5.24 -14.56 -11.56
N PRO A 40 4.55 -15.19 -12.51
CA PRO A 40 4.79 -16.58 -12.91
C PRO A 40 6.19 -16.77 -13.51
N GLY A 41 6.62 -18.02 -13.60
CA GLY A 41 7.89 -18.41 -14.20
C GLY A 41 8.96 -18.73 -13.17
N GLU A 42 10.17 -18.94 -13.64
CA GLU A 42 11.36 -19.25 -12.86
C GLU A 42 12.51 -18.32 -13.27
N ASN A 43 13.36 -17.97 -12.32
CA ASN A 43 14.52 -17.10 -12.54
C ASN A 43 14.20 -15.72 -13.13
N VAL A 44 12.99 -15.17 -12.84
CA VAL A 44 12.56 -13.86 -13.34
C VAL A 44 12.96 -12.77 -12.35
N LYS A 45 13.65 -11.75 -12.86
CA LYS A 45 13.94 -10.47 -12.20
C LYS A 45 13.94 -9.39 -13.27
N ASN A 46 12.77 -8.84 -13.56
CA ASN A 46 12.60 -7.81 -14.58
C ASN A 46 12.43 -6.45 -13.93
N GLU A 47 13.31 -5.51 -14.24
CA GLU A 47 13.16 -4.14 -13.76
C GLU A 47 11.90 -3.50 -14.39
N ILE A 48 11.14 -2.82 -13.55
CA ILE A 48 9.94 -2.09 -13.97
C ILE A 48 10.38 -0.72 -14.49
N GLU A 49 10.29 -0.49 -15.79
CA GLU A 49 10.77 0.72 -16.46
C GLU A 49 10.29 2.02 -15.79
N THR A 50 9.03 2.05 -15.38
CA THR A 50 8.40 3.21 -14.75
C THR A 50 8.63 3.32 -13.24
N LEU A 51 9.25 2.29 -12.62
CA LEU A 51 9.56 2.21 -11.20
C LEU A 51 11.02 1.76 -10.99
N LYS A 52 11.99 2.57 -11.39
CA LYS A 52 13.42 2.26 -11.31
C LYS A 52 13.82 1.61 -9.98
N ASN A 53 14.71 0.62 -10.04
CA ASN A 53 15.16 -0.18 -8.91
C ASN A 53 14.04 -1.01 -8.22
N ASN A 54 12.87 -1.12 -8.84
CA ASN A 54 11.82 -2.06 -8.45
C ASN A 54 11.62 -3.07 -9.56
N TYR A 55 11.31 -4.31 -9.19
CA TYR A 55 11.35 -5.43 -10.12
C TYR A 55 10.08 -6.27 -10.01
N GLN A 56 9.73 -6.94 -11.11
CA GLN A 56 8.85 -8.10 -11.10
C GLN A 56 9.71 -9.35 -10.83
N TRP A 57 9.28 -10.16 -9.87
CA TRP A 57 10.04 -11.30 -9.38
C TRP A 57 9.28 -12.61 -9.54
N SER A 58 9.93 -13.65 -10.05
CA SER A 58 9.42 -15.01 -9.84
C SER A 58 9.54 -15.42 -8.37
N VAL A 59 8.76 -16.41 -7.96
CA VAL A 59 8.69 -16.84 -6.55
C VAL A 59 10.05 -17.31 -6.01
N ASP A 60 10.86 -17.96 -6.84
CA ASP A 60 12.23 -18.40 -6.49
C ASP A 60 13.20 -17.22 -6.29
N ARG A 61 12.99 -16.10 -6.98
CA ARG A 61 13.86 -14.92 -6.94
C ARG A 61 13.39 -13.82 -5.97
N VAL A 62 12.12 -13.78 -5.61
CA VAL A 62 11.59 -12.72 -4.71
C VAL A 62 12.28 -12.73 -3.35
N MET A 63 12.80 -13.87 -2.93
CA MET A 63 13.55 -14.00 -1.68
C MET A 63 14.81 -13.14 -1.62
N GLU A 64 15.41 -12.75 -2.76
CA GLU A 64 16.52 -11.78 -2.80
C GLU A 64 16.12 -10.43 -2.22
N ALA A 65 14.92 -9.95 -2.61
CA ALA A 65 14.38 -8.69 -2.12
C ALA A 65 13.92 -8.78 -0.66
N VAL A 66 13.36 -9.93 -0.27
CA VAL A 66 12.92 -10.18 1.12
C VAL A 66 14.14 -10.30 2.05
N ASP A 67 15.20 -11.00 1.65
CA ASP A 67 16.46 -11.11 2.39
C ASP A 67 17.04 -9.71 2.67
N GLU A 68 17.12 -8.87 1.64
CA GLU A 68 17.60 -7.50 1.79
C GLU A 68 16.71 -6.65 2.74
N ALA A 69 15.38 -6.78 2.63
CA ALA A 69 14.47 -6.10 3.52
C ALA A 69 14.65 -6.53 4.99
N MET A 70 14.84 -7.84 5.24
CA MET A 70 15.13 -8.38 6.57
C MET A 70 16.45 -7.85 7.12
N ASP A 71 17.53 -7.88 6.33
CA ASP A 71 18.85 -7.37 6.72
C ASP A 71 18.82 -5.87 7.07
N LEU A 72 17.96 -5.12 6.40
CA LEU A 72 17.73 -3.70 6.68
C LEU A 72 16.82 -3.46 7.88
N GLY A 73 16.10 -4.48 8.35
CA GLY A 73 15.21 -4.44 9.49
C GLY A 73 13.80 -3.95 9.16
N ILE A 74 13.39 -3.98 7.88
CA ILE A 74 12.03 -3.70 7.43
C ILE A 74 11.11 -4.82 7.92
N PRO A 75 10.00 -4.50 8.62
CA PRO A 75 9.20 -5.53 9.29
C PRO A 75 8.16 -6.20 8.39
N ALA A 76 7.83 -5.61 7.24
CA ALA A 76 6.70 -6.04 6.43
C ALA A 76 6.93 -5.86 4.93
N VAL A 77 6.38 -6.80 4.16
CA VAL A 77 6.26 -6.70 2.70
C VAL A 77 4.79 -6.69 2.27
N LEU A 78 4.48 -5.99 1.18
CA LEU A 78 3.18 -6.00 0.53
C LEU A 78 3.31 -6.65 -0.85
N LEU A 79 2.60 -7.75 -1.09
CA LEU A 79 2.67 -8.51 -2.33
C LEU A 79 1.56 -8.12 -3.31
N PHE A 80 1.96 -7.79 -4.53
CA PHE A 80 1.09 -7.66 -5.71
C PHE A 80 1.38 -8.81 -6.66
N GLY A 81 0.35 -9.45 -7.21
CA GLY A 81 0.50 -10.59 -8.10
C GLY A 81 0.15 -10.26 -9.55
N LEU A 82 1.01 -10.68 -10.47
CA LEU A 82 0.61 -10.84 -11.85
C LEU A 82 0.33 -12.34 -12.05
N PRO A 83 -0.89 -12.71 -12.52
CA PRO A 83 -1.27 -14.11 -12.60
C PRO A 83 -0.72 -14.83 -13.83
N SER A 84 -0.77 -16.15 -13.78
CA SER A 84 -0.44 -17.01 -14.95
C SER A 84 -1.51 -16.96 -16.04
N TYR A 85 -2.76 -16.68 -15.68
CA TYR A 85 -3.89 -16.49 -16.58
C TYR A 85 -4.87 -15.46 -16.02
N LYS A 86 -5.63 -14.84 -16.93
CA LYS A 86 -6.70 -13.89 -16.62
C LYS A 86 -8.02 -14.37 -17.19
N ASP A 87 -9.12 -14.12 -16.49
CA ASP A 87 -10.47 -14.34 -16.97
C ASP A 87 -11.40 -13.17 -16.59
N GLU A 88 -12.67 -13.26 -16.88
CA GLU A 88 -13.62 -12.18 -16.60
C GLU A 88 -13.94 -12.03 -15.11
N GLU A 89 -13.77 -13.10 -14.31
CA GLU A 89 -14.04 -13.10 -12.89
C GLU A 89 -12.78 -12.86 -12.04
N GLY A 90 -11.60 -12.94 -12.63
CA GLY A 90 -10.32 -12.87 -11.94
C GLY A 90 -10.06 -14.12 -11.10
N SER A 91 -10.47 -15.31 -11.56
CA SER A 91 -10.47 -16.54 -10.75
C SER A 91 -9.09 -16.98 -10.31
N SER A 92 -8.03 -16.65 -11.05
CA SER A 92 -6.64 -16.89 -10.66
C SER A 92 -6.26 -16.18 -9.34
N ALA A 93 -6.97 -15.13 -8.94
CA ALA A 93 -6.67 -14.40 -7.69
C ALA A 93 -6.76 -15.27 -6.43
N TRP A 94 -7.61 -16.29 -6.44
CA TRP A 94 -7.78 -17.21 -5.28
C TRP A 94 -7.26 -18.63 -5.52
N ASP A 95 -6.46 -18.84 -6.57
CA ASP A 95 -5.76 -20.10 -6.77
C ASP A 95 -4.50 -20.17 -5.89
N ASP A 96 -4.40 -21.21 -5.06
CA ASP A 96 -3.28 -21.42 -4.14
C ASP A 96 -1.92 -21.68 -4.82
N ASN A 97 -1.92 -21.91 -6.14
CA ASN A 97 -0.73 -22.12 -6.95
C ASN A 97 -0.22 -20.85 -7.65
N GLU A 98 -0.96 -19.75 -7.55
CA GLU A 98 -0.58 -18.48 -8.15
C GLU A 98 0.56 -17.76 -7.37
N PRO A 99 1.26 -16.81 -8.00
CA PRO A 99 2.47 -16.23 -7.46
C PRO A 99 2.36 -15.65 -6.05
N VAL A 100 1.27 -14.93 -5.71
CA VAL A 100 1.10 -14.31 -4.37
C VAL A 100 1.03 -15.38 -3.29
N GLN A 101 0.21 -16.41 -3.50
CA GLN A 101 0.03 -17.50 -2.54
C GLN A 101 1.32 -18.31 -2.35
N ARG A 102 2.01 -18.61 -3.44
CA ARG A 102 3.31 -19.31 -3.41
C ARG A 102 4.39 -18.47 -2.75
N ALA A 103 4.48 -17.17 -3.05
CA ALA A 103 5.43 -16.25 -2.42
C ALA A 103 5.17 -16.11 -0.92
N SER A 104 3.91 -15.97 -0.51
CA SER A 104 3.53 -15.91 0.91
C SER A 104 4.00 -17.16 1.67
N LYS A 105 3.76 -18.36 1.13
CA LYS A 105 4.24 -19.63 1.70
C LYS A 105 5.78 -19.66 1.80
N ALA A 106 6.48 -19.25 0.75
CA ALA A 106 7.95 -19.26 0.73
C ALA A 106 8.55 -18.28 1.74
N ILE A 107 7.99 -17.07 1.83
CA ILE A 107 8.44 -16.05 2.80
C ILE A 107 8.22 -16.52 4.23
N LYS A 108 7.01 -17.01 4.56
CA LYS A 108 6.70 -17.49 5.92
C LYS A 108 7.49 -18.74 6.31
N ALA A 109 7.86 -19.58 5.35
CA ALA A 109 8.71 -20.73 5.61
C ALA A 109 10.15 -20.35 6.00
N LYS A 110 10.70 -19.27 5.41
CA LYS A 110 12.07 -18.79 5.70
C LYS A 110 12.09 -17.78 6.86
N TYR A 111 11.14 -16.87 6.88
CA TYR A 111 11.02 -15.76 7.85
C TYR A 111 9.64 -15.73 8.48
N PRO A 112 9.36 -16.59 9.49
CA PRO A 112 8.06 -16.59 10.17
C PRO A 112 7.67 -15.25 10.78
N GLU A 113 8.67 -14.41 11.15
CA GLU A 113 8.50 -13.09 11.75
C GLU A 113 8.22 -11.98 10.73
N MET A 114 8.53 -12.15 9.43
CA MET A 114 8.18 -11.18 8.40
C MET A 114 6.67 -11.05 8.28
N VAL A 115 6.15 -9.85 8.43
CA VAL A 115 4.73 -9.59 8.20
C VAL A 115 4.47 -9.60 6.69
N VAL A 116 3.69 -10.58 6.25
CA VAL A 116 3.26 -10.71 4.85
C VAL A 116 1.89 -10.08 4.70
N ILE A 117 1.83 -8.99 3.93
CA ILE A 117 0.60 -8.31 3.54
C ILE A 117 0.32 -8.67 2.08
N THR A 118 -0.92 -8.97 1.75
CA THR A 118 -1.32 -9.28 0.36
C THR A 118 -2.37 -8.28 -0.11
N ASP A 119 -2.16 -7.68 -1.28
CA ASP A 119 -3.19 -6.88 -1.94
C ASP A 119 -4.35 -7.79 -2.35
N ALA A 120 -5.58 -7.33 -2.10
CA ALA A 120 -6.77 -8.06 -2.46
C ALA A 120 -7.60 -7.23 -3.44
N CYS A 121 -7.30 -7.42 -4.73
CA CYS A 121 -7.99 -6.79 -5.86
C CYS A 121 -8.11 -7.79 -7.01
N PHE A 122 -8.87 -7.43 -8.04
CA PHE A 122 -9.04 -8.24 -9.24
C PHE A 122 -8.45 -7.59 -10.49
N CYS A 123 -8.02 -6.33 -10.44
CA CYS A 123 -7.58 -5.61 -11.64
C CYS A 123 -6.36 -6.22 -12.34
N GLU A 124 -5.52 -6.93 -11.62
CA GLU A 124 -4.40 -7.69 -12.14
C GLU A 124 -4.84 -9.02 -12.76
N TYR A 125 -5.97 -9.56 -12.31
CA TYR A 125 -6.45 -10.92 -12.59
C TYR A 125 -7.57 -10.97 -13.62
N THR A 126 -8.23 -9.84 -13.89
CA THR A 126 -9.31 -9.76 -14.89
C THR A 126 -8.81 -9.37 -16.27
N THR A 127 -9.43 -9.95 -17.32
CA THR A 127 -9.12 -9.59 -18.71
C THR A 127 -9.44 -8.15 -19.05
N HIS A 128 -10.39 -7.53 -18.34
CA HIS A 128 -10.83 -6.15 -18.54
C HIS A 128 -10.12 -5.12 -17.63
N GLY A 129 -9.30 -5.56 -16.68
CA GLY A 129 -8.50 -4.68 -15.80
C GLY A 129 -9.30 -3.87 -14.78
N HIS A 130 -10.56 -4.21 -14.51
CA HIS A 130 -11.35 -3.61 -13.42
C HIS A 130 -11.26 -4.43 -12.14
N CYS A 131 -11.59 -3.77 -10.99
CA CYS A 131 -11.38 -4.31 -9.65
C CYS A 131 -12.49 -5.27 -9.17
N GLY A 132 -13.30 -5.80 -10.07
CA GLY A 132 -14.39 -6.73 -9.77
C GLY A 132 -15.16 -7.14 -11.01
N ILE A 133 -16.27 -7.86 -10.84
CA ILE A 133 -17.16 -8.33 -11.91
C ILE A 133 -17.85 -7.13 -12.57
N LEU A 134 -17.84 -7.05 -13.89
CA LEU A 134 -18.51 -5.97 -14.61
C LEU A 134 -20.03 -6.13 -14.58
N THR A 135 -20.73 -4.99 -14.61
CA THR A 135 -22.17 -4.92 -14.91
C THR A 135 -22.43 -5.44 -16.34
N PRO A 136 -23.66 -5.93 -16.67
CA PRO A 136 -23.95 -6.48 -17.98
C PRO A 136 -23.71 -5.53 -19.17
N ASP A 137 -23.80 -4.23 -18.95
CA ASP A 137 -23.50 -3.18 -19.92
C ASP A 137 -21.99 -2.81 -19.97
N CYS A 138 -21.19 -3.43 -19.11
CA CYS A 138 -19.75 -3.15 -18.91
C CYS A 138 -19.45 -1.68 -18.55
N ALA A 139 -20.42 -0.95 -18.00
CA ALA A 139 -20.25 0.45 -17.65
C ALA A 139 -19.57 0.66 -16.28
N SER A 140 -19.70 -0.33 -15.39
CA SER A 140 -19.14 -0.26 -14.02
C SER A 140 -18.85 -1.66 -13.47
N VAL A 141 -18.37 -1.71 -12.22
CA VAL A 141 -18.24 -2.95 -11.44
C VAL A 141 -19.56 -3.20 -10.69
N ASP A 142 -20.04 -4.44 -10.74
CA ASP A 142 -21.16 -4.93 -9.96
C ASP A 142 -20.67 -5.26 -8.55
N ASN A 143 -20.99 -4.39 -7.60
CA ASN A 143 -20.55 -4.49 -6.21
C ASN A 143 -20.89 -5.84 -5.60
N ASP A 144 -22.18 -6.18 -5.60
CA ASP A 144 -22.69 -7.33 -4.85
C ASP A 144 -22.23 -8.67 -5.44
N LYS A 145 -22.04 -8.74 -6.75
CA LYS A 145 -21.46 -9.93 -7.39
C LYS A 145 -19.96 -10.07 -7.15
N THR A 146 -19.27 -8.97 -6.86
CA THR A 146 -17.83 -8.99 -6.57
C THR A 146 -17.52 -9.50 -5.17
N LEU A 147 -18.36 -9.20 -4.17
CA LEU A 147 -18.13 -9.55 -2.77
C LEU A 147 -17.86 -11.04 -2.51
N PRO A 148 -18.59 -12.01 -3.09
CA PRO A 148 -18.31 -13.44 -2.87
C PRO A 148 -16.92 -13.86 -3.36
N ASN A 149 -16.40 -13.25 -4.43
CA ASN A 149 -15.07 -13.57 -4.93
C ASN A 149 -13.99 -12.96 -4.03
N LEU A 150 -14.23 -11.79 -3.43
CA LEU A 150 -13.34 -11.22 -2.42
C LEU A 150 -13.23 -12.09 -1.17
N ALA A 151 -14.32 -12.71 -0.74
CA ALA A 151 -14.31 -13.69 0.36
C ALA A 151 -13.38 -14.88 0.05
N LYS A 152 -13.47 -15.45 -1.17
CA LYS A 152 -12.61 -16.56 -1.61
C LYS A 152 -11.13 -16.12 -1.64
N LEU A 153 -10.85 -14.94 -2.17
CA LEU A 153 -9.51 -14.38 -2.25
C LEU A 153 -8.89 -14.20 -0.87
N ALA A 154 -9.60 -13.57 0.07
CA ALA A 154 -9.13 -13.37 1.44
C ALA A 154 -8.77 -14.68 2.12
N VAL A 155 -9.63 -15.70 2.03
CA VAL A 155 -9.41 -17.03 2.63
C VAL A 155 -8.23 -17.74 1.96
N SER A 156 -8.08 -17.67 0.63
CA SER A 156 -6.94 -18.26 -0.07
C SER A 156 -5.61 -17.63 0.38
N GLN A 157 -5.55 -16.30 0.45
CA GLN A 157 -4.35 -15.58 0.87
C GLN A 157 -4.00 -15.91 2.34
N ALA A 158 -4.98 -15.89 3.26
CA ALA A 158 -4.76 -16.26 4.66
C ALA A 158 -4.28 -17.71 4.82
N ARG A 159 -4.88 -18.67 4.08
CA ARG A 159 -4.46 -20.07 4.05
C ARG A 159 -3.02 -20.23 3.59
N CYS A 160 -2.54 -19.34 2.75
CA CYS A 160 -1.18 -19.35 2.22
C CYS A 160 -0.18 -18.55 3.06
N GLY A 161 -0.58 -18.03 4.21
CA GLY A 161 0.31 -17.43 5.20
C GLY A 161 0.34 -15.89 5.20
N ALA A 162 -0.62 -15.22 4.56
CA ALA A 162 -0.77 -13.79 4.74
C ALA A 162 -1.17 -13.47 6.18
N ASP A 163 -0.43 -12.56 6.82
CA ASP A 163 -0.75 -12.04 8.16
C ASP A 163 -1.82 -10.94 8.06
N ILE A 164 -1.83 -10.20 6.96
CA ILE A 164 -2.75 -9.08 6.73
C ILE A 164 -3.29 -9.16 5.30
N ILE A 165 -4.61 -9.09 5.15
CA ILE A 165 -5.27 -8.91 3.86
C ILE A 165 -5.52 -7.42 3.64
N ALA A 166 -5.12 -6.88 2.48
CA ALA A 166 -5.23 -5.45 2.18
C ALA A 166 -6.15 -5.22 0.96
N PRO A 167 -7.48 -5.18 1.18
CA PRO A 167 -8.45 -5.00 0.09
C PRO A 167 -8.34 -3.59 -0.51
N SER A 168 -8.12 -3.54 -1.82
CA SER A 168 -7.89 -2.29 -2.55
C SER A 168 -8.91 -1.98 -3.64
N ASN A 169 -9.99 -2.75 -3.72
CA ASN A 169 -10.99 -2.67 -4.77
C ASN A 169 -12.10 -1.65 -4.55
N MET A 170 -12.26 -1.11 -3.32
CA MET A 170 -13.25 -0.07 -3.00
C MET A 170 -14.71 -0.50 -3.24
N MET A 171 -15.07 -1.73 -2.88
CA MET A 171 -16.47 -2.20 -2.91
C MET A 171 -17.14 -1.89 -1.58
N ASP A 172 -18.43 -1.52 -1.62
CA ASP A 172 -19.21 -1.34 -0.40
C ASP A 172 -19.41 -2.68 0.31
N GLY A 173 -19.19 -2.75 1.63
CA GLY A 173 -19.34 -3.97 2.44
C GLY A 173 -18.22 -5.00 2.29
N TYR A 174 -17.11 -4.64 1.65
CA TYR A 174 -16.01 -5.57 1.35
C TYR A 174 -15.26 -6.02 2.61
N VAL A 175 -15.05 -5.13 3.56
CA VAL A 175 -14.36 -5.44 4.82
C VAL A 175 -15.20 -6.42 5.64
N ALA A 176 -16.50 -6.16 5.82
CA ALA A 176 -17.41 -7.07 6.54
C ALA A 176 -17.48 -8.46 5.89
N THR A 177 -17.54 -8.50 4.56
CA THR A 177 -17.55 -9.74 3.79
C THR A 177 -16.28 -10.56 4.00
N MET A 178 -15.10 -9.92 3.89
CA MET A 178 -13.82 -10.60 4.10
C MET A 178 -13.62 -11.01 5.57
N ARG A 179 -13.97 -10.15 6.54
CA ARG A 179 -13.84 -10.47 7.96
C ARG A 179 -14.67 -11.70 8.31
N LYS A 180 -15.94 -11.71 7.88
CA LYS A 180 -16.80 -12.88 8.09
C LYS A 180 -16.23 -14.15 7.46
N ALA A 181 -15.75 -14.07 6.22
CA ALA A 181 -15.20 -15.24 5.53
C ALA A 181 -13.93 -15.77 6.20
N LEU A 182 -13.05 -14.89 6.65
CA LEU A 182 -11.85 -15.26 7.40
C LEU A 182 -12.19 -15.94 8.74
N ASP A 183 -13.15 -15.38 9.48
CA ASP A 183 -13.58 -15.94 10.77
C ASP A 183 -14.26 -17.30 10.61
N ASP A 184 -15.17 -17.42 9.64
CA ASP A 184 -15.85 -18.69 9.33
C ASP A 184 -14.86 -19.79 8.91
N ALA A 185 -13.75 -19.42 8.25
CA ALA A 185 -12.68 -20.33 7.85
C ALA A 185 -11.63 -20.58 8.94
N GLY A 186 -11.77 -19.97 10.13
CA GLY A 186 -10.85 -20.13 11.27
C GLY A 186 -9.62 -19.21 11.26
N TYR A 187 -9.53 -18.26 10.34
CA TYR A 187 -8.43 -17.28 10.25
C TYR A 187 -8.72 -16.02 11.08
N THR A 188 -9.16 -16.18 12.31
CA THR A 188 -9.56 -15.09 13.21
C THR A 188 -8.41 -14.14 13.59
N ASN A 189 -7.15 -14.56 13.42
CA ASN A 189 -5.96 -13.74 13.69
C ASN A 189 -5.42 -13.01 12.46
N THR A 190 -5.96 -13.26 11.26
CA THR A 190 -5.56 -12.53 10.06
C THR A 190 -6.20 -11.15 10.08
N ALA A 191 -5.36 -10.09 10.09
CA ALA A 191 -5.85 -8.72 10.12
C ALA A 191 -6.32 -8.23 8.74
N ILE A 192 -7.13 -7.16 8.73
CA ILE A 192 -7.56 -6.46 7.51
C ILE A 192 -7.01 -5.03 7.53
N MET A 193 -6.19 -4.69 6.52
CA MET A 193 -5.73 -3.34 6.23
C MET A 193 -6.53 -2.78 5.05
N ALA A 194 -7.62 -2.09 5.33
CA ALA A 194 -8.50 -1.57 4.30
C ALA A 194 -7.92 -0.33 3.60
N TYR A 195 -8.01 -0.29 2.28
CA TYR A 195 -7.71 0.91 1.48
C TYR A 195 -8.88 1.90 1.59
N SER A 196 -9.22 2.28 2.80
CA SER A 196 -10.47 2.98 3.16
C SER A 196 -10.65 4.32 2.45
N ALA A 197 -9.56 5.06 2.25
CA ALA A 197 -9.58 6.34 1.54
C ALA A 197 -8.71 6.27 0.28
N LYS A 198 -9.19 5.56 -0.74
CA LYS A 198 -8.52 5.44 -2.04
C LYS A 198 -9.18 6.31 -3.11
N PHE A 199 -8.43 7.27 -3.60
CA PHE A 199 -8.92 8.24 -4.59
C PHE A 199 -8.65 7.80 -6.03
N ALA A 200 -9.50 8.21 -6.98
CA ALA A 200 -9.29 8.05 -8.42
C ALA A 200 -8.19 9.00 -8.89
N SER A 201 -6.94 8.57 -8.77
CA SER A 201 -5.78 9.44 -8.87
C SER A 201 -4.98 9.25 -10.17
N ALA A 202 -4.46 10.35 -10.71
CA ALA A 202 -3.49 10.36 -11.80
C ALA A 202 -2.11 9.80 -11.37
N TYR A 203 -1.80 9.77 -10.07
CA TYR A 203 -0.55 9.25 -9.53
C TYR A 203 -0.38 7.72 -9.66
N TYR A 204 -1.38 6.99 -10.20
CA TYR A 204 -1.29 5.53 -10.41
C TYR A 204 -0.70 5.12 -11.77
N GLY A 205 -0.34 6.07 -12.63
CA GLY A 205 0.15 5.77 -13.98
C GLY A 205 1.23 4.69 -14.01
N PRO A 206 2.36 4.84 -13.30
CA PRO A 206 3.44 3.85 -13.30
C PRO A 206 3.03 2.47 -12.75
N PHE A 207 2.14 2.41 -11.76
CA PHE A 207 1.63 1.15 -11.20
C PHE A 207 0.85 0.34 -12.23
N ARG A 208 0.05 0.99 -13.10
CA ARG A 208 -0.74 0.29 -14.11
C ARG A 208 0.13 -0.48 -15.09
N ALA A 209 1.29 0.07 -15.43
CA ALA A 209 2.29 -0.62 -16.24
C ALA A 209 2.98 -1.75 -15.46
N ALA A 210 3.31 -1.53 -14.18
CA ALA A 210 3.99 -2.50 -13.33
C ALA A 210 3.16 -3.77 -13.06
N ALA A 211 1.85 -3.60 -12.89
CA ALA A 211 0.89 -4.64 -12.51
C ALA A 211 0.04 -5.14 -13.69
N ASP A 212 0.30 -4.69 -14.91
CA ASP A 212 -0.50 -5.00 -16.10
C ASP A 212 -2.02 -4.90 -15.84
N SER A 213 -2.43 -3.77 -15.21
CA SER A 213 -3.77 -3.58 -14.64
C SER A 213 -4.48 -2.32 -15.16
N ALA A 214 -4.12 -1.85 -16.38
CA ALA A 214 -4.82 -0.74 -16.99
C ALA A 214 -6.27 -1.15 -17.34
N PRO A 215 -7.30 -0.33 -17.05
CA PRO A 215 -8.65 -0.64 -17.46
C PRO A 215 -8.74 -0.65 -19.00
N GLY A 216 -9.27 -1.74 -19.56
CA GLY A 216 -9.42 -1.90 -21.01
C GLY A 216 -10.51 -0.99 -21.60
N LYS A 217 -11.48 -0.54 -20.78
CA LYS A 217 -12.57 0.37 -21.16
C LYS A 217 -12.98 1.20 -19.96
N GLY A 218 -13.31 2.47 -20.17
CA GLY A 218 -13.75 3.37 -19.11
C GLY A 218 -12.65 3.81 -18.15
N ASP A 219 -13.02 4.08 -16.92
CA ASP A 219 -12.13 4.45 -15.83
C ASP A 219 -12.59 3.81 -14.50
N ARG A 220 -11.98 4.18 -13.38
CA ARG A 220 -12.30 3.63 -12.06
C ARG A 220 -13.05 4.62 -11.14
N LYS A 221 -13.54 5.74 -11.69
CA LYS A 221 -14.20 6.80 -10.88
C LYS A 221 -15.55 6.37 -10.34
N GLY A 222 -16.14 5.29 -10.89
CA GLY A 222 -17.40 4.73 -10.39
C GLY A 222 -17.28 4.03 -9.05
N TYR A 223 -16.06 3.70 -8.58
CA TYR A 223 -15.82 3.02 -7.31
C TYR A 223 -14.59 3.55 -6.52
N GLN A 224 -13.71 4.34 -7.11
CA GLN A 224 -12.67 5.09 -6.38
C GLN A 224 -13.15 6.52 -6.15
N MET A 225 -12.86 7.08 -4.98
CA MET A 225 -13.36 8.39 -4.58
C MET A 225 -12.88 9.53 -5.47
N ASP A 226 -13.70 10.55 -5.62
CA ASP A 226 -13.32 11.78 -6.29
C ASP A 226 -12.22 12.51 -5.51
N PRO A 227 -11.13 12.97 -6.17
CA PRO A 227 -10.05 13.72 -5.52
C PRO A 227 -10.49 15.00 -4.79
N GLY A 228 -11.65 15.54 -5.11
CA GLY A 228 -12.21 16.73 -4.47
C GLY A 228 -12.93 16.47 -3.14
N ASN A 229 -13.13 15.19 -2.74
CA ASN A 229 -14.06 14.83 -1.67
C ASN A 229 -13.36 14.35 -0.38
N SER A 230 -12.86 15.25 0.46
CA SER A 230 -12.24 14.86 1.74
C SER A 230 -13.23 14.42 2.82
N ASP A 231 -14.47 14.89 2.78
CA ASP A 231 -15.52 14.50 3.76
C ASP A 231 -16.05 13.09 3.47
N GLU A 232 -16.13 12.70 2.21
CA GLU A 232 -16.42 11.33 1.78
C GLU A 232 -15.40 10.36 2.33
N ALA A 233 -14.11 10.70 2.26
CA ALA A 233 -13.04 9.88 2.83
C ALA A 233 -13.23 9.58 4.32
N MET A 234 -13.74 10.54 5.10
CA MET A 234 -14.03 10.31 6.51
C MET A 234 -15.20 9.33 6.72
N ARG A 235 -16.22 9.36 5.84
CA ARG A 235 -17.34 8.38 5.87
C ARG A 235 -16.85 6.98 5.51
N GLU A 236 -16.07 6.84 4.43
CA GLU A 236 -15.49 5.56 4.00
C GLU A 236 -14.63 4.91 5.10
N ILE A 237 -13.75 5.70 5.73
CA ILE A 237 -12.94 5.21 6.85
C ILE A 237 -13.83 4.76 8.03
N ALA A 238 -14.89 5.51 8.35
CA ALA A 238 -15.81 5.15 9.43
C ALA A 238 -16.55 3.84 9.14
N LEU A 239 -17.05 3.67 7.91
CA LEU A 239 -17.72 2.44 7.47
C LEU A 239 -16.78 1.24 7.54
N ASP A 240 -15.57 1.33 7.00
CA ASP A 240 -14.58 0.25 7.07
C ASP A 240 -14.25 -0.16 8.51
N ILE A 241 -14.17 0.82 9.43
CA ILE A 241 -13.95 0.56 10.86
C ILE A 241 -15.15 -0.20 11.46
N GLU A 242 -16.37 0.20 11.14
CA GLU A 242 -17.60 -0.46 11.59
C GLU A 242 -17.70 -1.88 11.03
N GLU A 243 -17.24 -2.10 9.80
CA GLU A 243 -17.17 -3.40 9.13
C GLU A 243 -16.07 -4.32 9.68
N GLY A 244 -15.14 -3.80 10.48
CA GLY A 244 -14.11 -4.61 11.16
C GLY A 244 -12.70 -4.44 10.62
N ALA A 245 -12.36 -3.33 9.94
CA ALA A 245 -10.98 -3.04 9.57
C ALA A 245 -10.10 -2.83 10.82
N ASP A 246 -8.97 -3.53 10.88
CA ASP A 246 -7.97 -3.38 11.94
C ASP A 246 -7.07 -2.17 11.68
N ILE A 247 -6.76 -1.93 10.42
CA ILE A 247 -5.90 -0.86 9.93
C ILE A 247 -6.63 -0.15 8.79
N VAL A 248 -6.62 1.18 8.80
CA VAL A 248 -7.17 2.00 7.72
C VAL A 248 -6.06 2.68 6.93
N MET A 249 -6.28 2.92 5.63
CA MET A 249 -5.26 3.46 4.75
C MET A 249 -5.77 4.64 3.93
N VAL A 250 -4.90 5.65 3.74
CA VAL A 250 -5.08 6.75 2.78
C VAL A 250 -4.16 6.53 1.58
N LYS A 251 -4.72 6.56 0.37
CA LYS A 251 -4.00 6.37 -0.90
C LYS A 251 -4.55 7.31 -1.99
N PRO A 252 -3.71 8.12 -2.64
CA PRO A 252 -2.26 8.37 -2.43
C PRO A 252 -1.93 9.07 -1.10
N ALA A 253 -0.62 9.18 -0.78
CA ALA A 253 -0.16 9.78 0.46
C ALA A 253 0.13 11.29 0.35
N LEU A 254 0.96 11.69 -0.62
CA LEU A 254 1.59 13.02 -0.65
C LEU A 254 0.56 14.14 -0.87
N ALA A 255 -0.36 13.97 -1.82
CA ALA A 255 -1.37 14.96 -2.15
C ALA A 255 -2.60 14.93 -1.22
N TYR A 256 -2.66 13.99 -0.26
CA TYR A 256 -3.80 13.76 0.62
C TYR A 256 -3.41 13.73 2.11
N GLN A 257 -2.40 14.53 2.48
CA GLN A 257 -1.96 14.61 3.89
C GLN A 257 -3.00 15.29 4.80
N ASP A 258 -3.86 16.13 4.25
CA ASP A 258 -5.02 16.69 4.93
C ASP A 258 -5.99 15.59 5.36
N VAL A 259 -6.31 14.64 4.46
CA VAL A 259 -7.14 13.47 4.77
C VAL A 259 -6.45 12.58 5.82
N THR A 260 -5.13 12.34 5.68
CA THR A 260 -4.33 11.59 6.66
C THR A 260 -4.38 12.24 8.04
N ARG A 261 -4.25 13.58 8.12
CA ARG A 261 -4.31 14.32 9.38
C ARG A 261 -5.70 14.24 10.01
N ARG A 262 -6.74 14.45 9.22
CA ARG A 262 -8.13 14.33 9.67
C ARG A 262 -8.44 12.93 10.19
N ALA A 263 -8.04 11.88 9.45
CA ALA A 263 -8.24 10.50 9.86
C ALA A 263 -7.54 10.19 11.21
N HIS A 264 -6.29 10.64 11.37
CA HIS A 264 -5.53 10.49 12.62
C HIS A 264 -6.21 11.18 13.81
N GLU A 265 -6.77 12.36 13.61
CA GLU A 265 -7.44 13.12 14.67
C GLU A 265 -8.84 12.60 15.00
N THR A 266 -9.49 11.97 14.04
CA THR A 266 -10.89 11.52 14.19
C THR A 266 -10.99 10.09 14.68
N PHE A 267 -10.12 9.19 14.19
CA PHE A 267 -10.24 7.76 14.43
C PHE A 267 -9.08 7.22 15.25
N ASN A 268 -9.39 6.48 16.32
CA ASN A 268 -8.37 5.78 17.11
C ASN A 268 -8.07 4.41 16.50
N ARG A 269 -7.49 4.42 15.29
CA ARG A 269 -7.07 3.22 14.56
C ARG A 269 -5.65 3.38 14.02
N PRO A 270 -4.87 2.29 13.88
CA PRO A 270 -3.61 2.33 13.16
C PRO A 270 -3.84 2.84 11.73
N LEU A 271 -3.09 3.87 11.34
CA LEU A 271 -3.23 4.54 10.04
C LEU A 271 -2.02 4.25 9.15
N CYS A 272 -2.29 3.70 7.99
CA CYS A 272 -1.31 3.49 6.92
C CYS A 272 -1.46 4.56 5.84
N VAL A 273 -0.37 4.90 5.17
CA VAL A 273 -0.39 5.70 3.94
C VAL A 273 0.39 5.00 2.84
N TYR A 274 -0.03 5.18 1.59
CA TYR A 274 0.68 4.64 0.45
C TYR A 274 1.34 5.76 -0.37
N ASN A 275 2.66 5.84 -0.30
CA ASN A 275 3.49 6.63 -1.19
C ASN A 275 3.54 5.95 -2.56
N VAL A 276 2.65 6.37 -3.47
CA VAL A 276 2.33 5.63 -4.69
C VAL A 276 3.34 5.80 -5.81
N SER A 277 3.16 5.01 -6.85
CA SER A 277 4.09 4.88 -7.97
C SER A 277 4.40 6.19 -8.69
N GLY A 278 3.40 7.07 -8.90
CA GLY A 278 3.63 8.38 -9.52
C GLY A 278 4.41 9.33 -8.62
N GLU A 279 4.16 9.29 -7.31
CA GLU A 279 4.93 10.08 -6.33
C GLU A 279 6.40 9.65 -6.32
N TYR A 280 6.66 8.33 -6.35
CA TYR A 280 7.99 7.75 -6.49
C TYR A 280 8.68 8.17 -7.80
N ALA A 281 7.99 7.95 -8.94
CA ALA A 281 8.55 8.20 -10.26
C ALA A 281 8.91 9.68 -10.48
N MET A 282 8.10 10.62 -9.98
CA MET A 282 8.39 12.06 -10.03
C MET A 282 9.70 12.42 -9.32
N VAL A 283 9.95 11.83 -8.14
CA VAL A 283 11.19 12.07 -7.38
C VAL A 283 12.37 11.49 -8.13
N LYS A 284 12.29 10.23 -8.60
CA LYS A 284 13.38 9.58 -9.37
C LYS A 284 13.71 10.39 -10.63
N ALA A 285 12.72 10.80 -11.41
CA ALA A 285 12.92 11.57 -12.65
C ALA A 285 13.57 12.94 -12.40
N ALA A 286 13.19 13.64 -11.34
CA ALA A 286 13.78 14.93 -11.01
C ALA A 286 15.21 14.78 -10.43
N ALA A 287 15.45 13.73 -9.65
CA ALA A 287 16.77 13.42 -9.10
C ALA A 287 17.78 13.04 -10.19
N GLU A 288 17.38 12.24 -11.19
CA GLU A 288 18.22 11.91 -12.35
C GLU A 288 18.73 13.14 -13.11
N LYS A 289 17.90 14.18 -13.15
CA LYS A 289 18.26 15.46 -13.80
C LYS A 289 19.08 16.38 -12.89
N GLY A 290 19.35 15.96 -11.65
CA GLY A 290 20.07 16.77 -10.66
C GLY A 290 19.30 17.99 -10.16
N TRP A 291 17.98 18.03 -10.35
CA TRP A 291 17.15 19.15 -9.93
C TRP A 291 16.82 19.12 -8.44
N ILE A 292 16.84 17.93 -7.84
CA ILE A 292 16.60 17.71 -6.42
C ILE A 292 17.62 16.72 -5.85
N ASP A 293 17.89 16.84 -4.54
CA ASP A 293 18.61 15.84 -3.76
C ASP A 293 17.62 14.74 -3.34
N GLU A 294 17.77 13.55 -3.93
CA GLU A 294 16.85 12.43 -3.72
C GLU A 294 16.74 12.04 -2.25
N LYS A 295 17.87 11.82 -1.57
CA LYS A 295 17.89 11.42 -0.16
C LYS A 295 17.13 12.43 0.70
N ARG A 296 17.42 13.71 0.54
CA ARG A 296 16.81 14.76 1.35
C ARG A 296 15.32 14.88 1.12
N ILE A 297 14.85 14.87 -0.14
CA ILE A 297 13.43 15.01 -0.44
C ILE A 297 12.61 13.80 0.00
N VAL A 298 13.16 12.58 -0.18
CA VAL A 298 12.49 11.35 0.27
C VAL A 298 12.39 11.29 1.79
N MET A 299 13.48 11.56 2.51
CA MET A 299 13.46 11.56 3.98
C MET A 299 12.52 12.62 4.56
N GLU A 300 12.46 13.81 3.95
CA GLU A 300 11.50 14.86 4.33
C GLU A 300 10.06 14.43 4.03
N THR A 301 9.81 13.77 2.90
CA THR A 301 8.50 13.24 2.53
C THR A 301 8.03 12.17 3.51
N MET A 302 8.88 11.18 3.85
CA MET A 302 8.52 10.16 4.84
C MET A 302 8.22 10.78 6.21
N LEU A 303 9.03 11.75 6.62
CA LEU A 303 8.80 12.48 7.88
C LEU A 303 7.49 13.28 7.85
N SER A 304 7.11 13.83 6.68
CA SER A 304 5.86 14.56 6.51
C SER A 304 4.63 13.66 6.70
N PHE A 305 4.68 12.41 6.21
CA PHE A 305 3.63 11.42 6.45
C PHE A 305 3.49 11.08 7.94
N LYS A 306 4.61 10.87 8.63
CA LYS A 306 4.62 10.67 10.09
C LYS A 306 4.02 11.87 10.84
N ARG A 307 4.37 13.09 10.45
CA ARG A 307 3.84 14.32 11.04
C ARG A 307 2.34 14.49 10.77
N ALA A 308 1.84 14.01 9.63
CA ALA A 308 0.40 13.97 9.34
C ALA A 308 -0.35 12.92 10.18
N GLY A 309 0.36 11.97 10.81
CA GLY A 309 -0.24 10.97 11.70
C GLY A 309 -0.12 9.53 11.23
N ALA A 310 0.51 9.28 10.08
CA ALA A 310 0.73 7.92 9.61
C ALA A 310 1.58 7.10 10.59
N LYS A 311 1.12 5.90 10.93
CA LYS A 311 1.88 4.92 11.70
C LYS A 311 2.76 4.07 10.79
N MET A 312 2.21 3.68 9.63
CA MET A 312 2.85 2.82 8.63
C MET A 312 2.91 3.52 7.28
N ILE A 313 3.96 3.27 6.52
CA ILE A 313 4.21 3.87 5.21
C ILE A 313 4.56 2.77 4.21
N ILE A 314 3.69 2.53 3.24
CA ILE A 314 4.02 1.72 2.07
C ILE A 314 4.76 2.63 1.08
N THR A 315 5.97 2.24 0.69
CA THR A 315 6.77 3.04 -0.25
C THR A 315 7.75 2.20 -1.05
N TYR A 316 7.89 2.51 -2.33
CA TYR A 316 8.93 1.94 -3.21
C TYR A 316 10.35 2.40 -2.84
N HIS A 317 10.48 3.44 -2.02
CA HIS A 317 11.75 3.89 -1.43
C HIS A 317 12.17 3.10 -0.18
N ALA A 318 11.45 2.05 0.22
CA ALA A 318 11.63 1.41 1.53
C ALA A 318 13.08 0.96 1.79
N LEU A 319 13.73 0.31 0.82
CA LEU A 319 15.13 -0.13 0.95
C LEU A 319 16.09 1.07 1.07
N ASP A 320 15.90 2.10 0.24
CA ASP A 320 16.73 3.31 0.26
C ASP A 320 16.59 4.05 1.59
N VAL A 321 15.36 4.26 2.06
CA VAL A 321 15.07 4.90 3.35
C VAL A 321 15.68 4.10 4.50
N ALA A 322 15.55 2.78 4.48
CA ALA A 322 16.12 1.92 5.52
C ALA A 322 17.65 2.01 5.57
N ARG A 323 18.34 2.04 4.41
CA ARG A 323 19.79 2.27 4.33
C ARG A 323 20.17 3.65 4.89
N TRP A 324 19.47 4.70 4.49
CA TRP A 324 19.74 6.06 4.96
C TRP A 324 19.50 6.28 6.45
N LEU A 325 18.56 5.55 7.04
CA LEU A 325 18.34 5.55 8.49
C LEU A 325 19.48 4.89 9.26
N LYS A 326 20.13 3.89 8.68
CA LYS A 326 21.32 3.25 9.30
C LYS A 326 22.58 4.13 9.26
N GLU A 327 22.63 5.12 8.39
CA GLU A 327 23.74 6.08 8.27
C GLU A 327 23.66 7.24 9.28
N GLN A 328 22.54 7.41 9.98
CA GLN A 328 22.31 8.45 10.97
C GLN A 328 22.74 8.02 12.38
#